data_1e70ca2510761bd1fd6688ed92cf7640
#
_entry.id   1e70ca2510761bd1fd6688ed92cf7640
#
_cell.length_a   1.000
_cell.length_b   1.000
_cell.length_c   1.000
_cell.angle_alpha   90.00
_cell.angle_beta   90.00
_cell.angle_gamma   90.00
#
_symmetry.space_group_name_H-M   'P 1'
#
loop_
_entity.id
_entity.type
_entity.pdbx_description
1 polymer ?
#
loop_
_entity_poly.entity_id
_entity_poly.type
_entity_poly.pdbx_seq_one_letter_code
_entity_poly.pdbx_strand_id
1 'polypeptide(L)'
;MIFQIDKHKPKFNDTNFIAPNATVIGQVTLEEDASVWFNVVIRGDNDPIIIGKKSNIQDGSILHTDLGAPLNIGEGVTVCLLYTSDAADE
;
A
#
# COMPACT_ATOMS: atom_id res chain seq x y z
N MET A 1 7.44 -2.10 -9.13
CA MET A 1 7.23 -3.51 -9.51
C MET A 1 5.96 -4.06 -8.87
N ILE A 2 5.14 -4.69 -9.64
CA ILE A 2 3.84 -5.18 -9.21
C ILE A 2 3.88 -6.69 -9.21
N PHE A 3 3.52 -7.31 -8.09
CA PHE A 3 3.56 -8.76 -7.96
C PHE A 3 2.21 -9.32 -7.52
N GLN A 4 1.80 -10.41 -8.16
CA GLN A 4 0.60 -11.16 -7.80
C GLN A 4 0.97 -12.26 -6.82
N ILE A 5 0.14 -12.46 -5.79
CA ILE A 5 0.27 -13.60 -4.88
C ILE A 5 -1.01 -14.42 -5.01
N ASP A 6 -0.89 -15.70 -5.39
CA ASP A 6 -2.01 -16.56 -5.69
C ASP A 6 -2.91 -15.88 -6.73
N LYS A 7 -4.16 -15.61 -6.42
CA LYS A 7 -5.06 -14.89 -7.32
C LYS A 7 -5.20 -13.41 -6.95
N HIS A 8 -4.39 -12.92 -6.03
CA HIS A 8 -4.48 -11.54 -5.58
C HIS A 8 -3.45 -10.68 -6.29
N LYS A 9 -3.93 -9.72 -7.03
CA LYS A 9 -3.09 -8.78 -7.77
C LYS A 9 -3.42 -7.36 -7.31
N PRO A 10 -2.41 -6.50 -7.13
CA PRO A 10 -2.67 -5.11 -6.75
C PRO A 10 -3.62 -4.41 -7.73
N LYS A 11 -4.53 -3.60 -7.18
CA LYS A 11 -5.51 -2.85 -7.96
C LYS A 11 -5.15 -1.37 -7.94
N PHE A 12 -5.03 -0.78 -9.11
CA PHE A 12 -4.69 0.63 -9.26
C PHE A 12 -5.17 1.11 -10.61
N ASN A 13 -5.08 2.43 -10.85
CA ASN A 13 -5.55 3.02 -12.10
C ASN A 13 -4.62 4.14 -12.54
N ASP A 14 -5.02 4.86 -13.59
CA ASP A 14 -4.18 5.87 -14.23
C ASP A 14 -3.89 7.07 -13.34
N THR A 15 -4.68 7.28 -12.29
CA THR A 15 -4.47 8.42 -11.39
C THR A 15 -3.38 8.16 -10.37
N ASN A 16 -2.94 6.92 -10.23
CA ASN A 16 -1.94 6.55 -9.23
C ASN A 16 -0.53 6.71 -9.78
N PHE A 17 0.33 7.34 -8.99
CA PHE A 17 1.75 7.31 -9.26
C PHE A 17 2.37 6.17 -8.46
N ILE A 18 3.06 5.27 -9.13
CA ILE A 18 3.81 4.20 -8.49
C ILE A 18 5.23 4.28 -9.01
N ALA A 19 6.18 4.62 -8.12
CA ALA A 19 7.56 4.77 -8.52
C ALA A 19 8.10 3.47 -9.11
N PRO A 20 8.99 3.56 -10.11
CA PRO A 20 9.48 2.35 -10.81
C PRO A 20 10.15 1.35 -9.88
N ASN A 21 10.78 1.81 -8.80
CA ASN A 21 11.45 0.91 -7.85
C ASN A 21 10.64 0.64 -6.60
N ALA A 22 9.37 1.02 -6.58
CA ALA A 22 8.46 0.60 -5.52
C ALA A 22 8.01 -0.84 -5.79
N THR A 23 7.73 -1.57 -4.72
CA THR A 23 7.29 -2.96 -4.82
C THR A 23 5.91 -3.07 -4.18
N VAL A 24 4.92 -3.52 -4.94
CA VAL A 24 3.54 -3.64 -4.47
C VAL A 24 3.11 -5.07 -4.70
N ILE A 25 2.73 -5.77 -3.64
CA ILE A 25 2.52 -7.22 -3.66
C ILE A 25 1.15 -7.60 -3.13
N GLY A 26 0.39 -8.36 -3.91
CA GLY A 26 -0.79 -9.07 -3.44
C GLY A 26 -2.02 -8.20 -3.25
N GLN A 27 -2.66 -8.33 -2.09
CA GLN A 27 -3.94 -7.71 -1.80
C GLN A 27 -3.80 -6.25 -1.45
N VAL A 28 -3.44 -5.42 -2.44
CA VAL A 28 -3.27 -3.99 -2.26
C VAL A 28 -4.19 -3.26 -3.22
N THR A 29 -4.93 -2.27 -2.70
CA THR A 29 -5.78 -1.41 -3.51
C THR A 29 -5.34 0.03 -3.33
N LEU A 30 -5.03 0.69 -4.44
CA LEU A 30 -4.74 2.12 -4.44
C LEU A 30 -5.97 2.85 -4.96
N GLU A 31 -6.54 3.70 -4.12
CA GLU A 31 -7.69 4.49 -4.53
C GLU A 31 -7.24 5.72 -5.31
N GLU A 32 -8.20 6.48 -5.80
CA GLU A 32 -7.94 7.59 -6.73
C GLU A 32 -6.89 8.57 -6.20
N ASP A 33 -5.93 8.91 -7.03
CA ASP A 33 -4.88 9.89 -6.71
C ASP A 33 -3.93 9.49 -5.57
N ALA A 34 -3.99 8.24 -5.11
CA ALA A 34 -3.00 7.75 -4.16
C ALA A 34 -1.66 7.57 -4.87
N SER A 35 -0.57 7.80 -4.15
CA SER A 35 0.77 7.70 -4.73
C SER A 35 1.72 6.90 -3.86
N VAL A 36 2.59 6.15 -4.53
CA VAL A 36 3.57 5.28 -3.88
C VAL A 36 4.95 5.67 -4.40
N TRP A 37 5.82 6.09 -3.49
CA TRP A 37 7.07 6.73 -3.87
C TRP A 37 8.24 5.76 -3.90
N PHE A 38 9.45 6.28 -4.02
CA PHE A 38 10.63 5.46 -4.33
C PHE A 38 11.02 4.54 -3.18
N ASN A 39 11.43 3.32 -3.49
CA ASN A 39 11.90 2.32 -2.52
C ASN A 39 10.83 1.88 -1.51
N VAL A 40 9.57 2.12 -1.81
CA VAL A 40 8.46 1.69 -0.95
C VAL A 40 8.18 0.22 -1.19
N VAL A 41 7.84 -0.49 -0.11
CA VAL A 41 7.37 -1.88 -0.19
C VAL A 41 6.00 -1.96 0.45
N ILE A 42 5.00 -2.40 -0.31
CA ILE A 42 3.66 -2.63 0.20
C ILE A 42 3.33 -4.10 -0.04
N ARG A 43 3.18 -4.85 1.05
CA ARG A 43 3.02 -6.30 0.97
C ARG A 43 1.70 -6.72 1.62
N GLY A 44 0.68 -6.95 0.79
CA GLY A 44 -0.62 -7.45 1.23
C GLY A 44 -0.73 -8.94 1.08
N ASP A 45 0.12 -9.69 1.76
CA ASP A 45 0.19 -11.14 1.63
C ASP A 45 -0.73 -11.87 2.61
N ASN A 46 -0.99 -11.30 3.77
CA ASN A 46 -1.89 -11.92 4.75
C ASN A 46 -3.31 -11.37 4.62
N ASP A 47 -3.46 -10.06 4.77
CA ASP A 47 -4.75 -9.39 4.65
C ASP A 47 -4.64 -8.16 3.77
N PRO A 48 -5.78 -7.62 3.30
CA PRO A 48 -5.75 -6.49 2.37
C PRO A 48 -5.15 -5.23 2.95
N ILE A 49 -4.52 -4.46 2.05
CA ILE A 49 -4.06 -3.09 2.33
C ILE A 49 -4.82 -2.16 1.38
N ILE A 50 -5.47 -1.16 1.94
CA ILE A 50 -6.18 -0.16 1.13
C ILE A 50 -5.55 1.20 1.40
N ILE A 51 -5.06 1.82 0.33
CA ILE A 51 -4.50 3.17 0.39
C ILE A 51 -5.57 4.14 -0.10
N GLY A 52 -6.08 4.97 0.80
CA GLY A 52 -7.18 5.84 0.51
C GLY A 52 -6.86 6.95 -0.48
N LYS A 53 -7.91 7.62 -0.94
CA LYS A 53 -7.79 8.66 -1.97
C LYS A 53 -6.81 9.73 -1.55
N LYS A 54 -5.95 10.16 -2.47
CA LYS A 54 -5.00 11.27 -2.28
C LYS A 54 -3.98 11.04 -1.17
N SER A 55 -3.90 9.81 -0.66
CA SER A 55 -2.87 9.48 0.31
C SER A 55 -1.55 9.22 -0.41
N ASN A 56 -0.44 9.43 0.30
CA ASN A 56 0.86 9.19 -0.30
C ASN A 56 1.74 8.39 0.65
N ILE A 57 2.40 7.40 0.09
CA ILE A 57 3.31 6.53 0.81
C ILE A 57 4.70 6.97 0.43
N GLN A 58 5.38 7.63 1.37
CA GLN A 58 6.65 8.30 1.11
C GLN A 58 7.82 7.34 0.99
N ASP A 59 8.91 7.85 0.43
CA ASP A 59 10.10 7.08 0.11
C ASP A 59 10.55 6.19 1.25
N GLY A 60 10.85 4.93 0.93
CA GLY A 60 11.42 3.97 1.87
C GLY A 60 10.46 3.37 2.87
N SER A 61 9.18 3.73 2.80
CA SER A 61 8.18 3.18 3.73
C SER A 61 7.93 1.70 3.43
N ILE A 62 7.62 0.96 4.48
CA ILE A 62 7.29 -0.46 4.36
C ILE A 62 5.97 -0.72 5.05
N LEU A 63 5.00 -1.23 4.30
CA LEU A 63 3.68 -1.57 4.79
C LEU A 63 3.43 -3.05 4.63
N HIS A 64 2.92 -3.70 5.68
CA HIS A 64 2.50 -5.09 5.56
C HIS A 64 1.36 -5.38 6.52
N THR A 65 0.71 -6.52 6.33
CA THR A 65 -0.41 -6.92 7.17
C THR A 65 -0.12 -8.23 7.88
N ASP A 66 -0.64 -8.33 9.12
CA ASP A 66 -0.69 -9.59 9.83
C ASP A 66 -2.02 -10.27 9.55
N LEU A 67 -2.07 -11.59 9.69
CA LEU A 67 -3.28 -12.35 9.45
C LEU A 67 -4.40 -11.88 10.38
N GLY A 68 -5.55 -11.59 9.80
CA GLY A 68 -6.71 -11.10 10.53
C GLY A 68 -6.69 -9.62 10.85
N ALA A 69 -5.72 -8.87 10.31
CA ALA A 69 -5.56 -7.45 10.62
C ALA A 69 -5.33 -6.63 9.34
N PRO A 70 -6.37 -6.34 8.57
CA PRO A 70 -6.21 -5.52 7.37
C PRO A 70 -5.75 -4.11 7.71
N LEU A 71 -5.05 -3.49 6.77
CA LEU A 71 -4.53 -2.14 6.93
C LEU A 71 -5.30 -1.18 6.04
N ASN A 72 -5.91 -0.17 6.64
CA ASN A 72 -6.64 0.86 5.91
C ASN A 72 -6.00 2.21 6.16
N ILE A 73 -5.44 2.79 5.12
CA ILE A 73 -4.94 4.16 5.15
C ILE A 73 -6.06 5.05 4.63
N GLY A 74 -6.48 6.03 5.43
CA GLY A 74 -7.58 6.90 5.07
C GLY A 74 -7.26 7.86 3.94
N GLU A 75 -8.18 8.77 3.68
CA GLU A 75 -8.02 9.76 2.63
C GLU A 75 -7.04 10.86 3.06
N GLY A 76 -6.14 11.24 2.16
CA GLY A 76 -5.24 12.37 2.38
C GLY A 76 -4.17 12.14 3.45
N VAL A 77 -3.80 10.88 3.70
CA VAL A 77 -2.81 10.55 4.72
C VAL A 77 -1.43 10.44 4.10
N THR A 78 -0.43 10.97 4.81
CA THR A 78 0.98 10.82 4.44
C THR A 78 1.61 9.78 5.35
N VAL A 79 2.13 8.73 4.75
CA VAL A 79 2.82 7.66 5.46
C VAL A 79 4.31 7.74 5.14
N CYS A 80 5.14 7.84 6.15
CA CYS A 80 6.58 8.00 5.93
C CYS A 80 7.35 7.20 6.96
N LEU A 81 7.28 5.96 7.03
CA LEU A 81 8.11 5.10 7.86
C LEU A 81 7.62 3.67 7.72
N LEU A 82 7.89 2.89 8.77
CA LEU A 82 7.47 1.50 8.83
C LEU A 82 6.07 1.44 9.44
N TYR A 83 5.14 0.86 8.70
CA TYR A 83 3.76 0.68 9.16
C TYR A 83 3.36 -0.79 9.10
N THR A 84 2.78 -1.25 10.21
CA THR A 84 2.10 -2.54 10.21
C THR A 84 0.62 -2.30 10.48
N SER A 85 -0.22 -3.30 10.25
CA SER A 85 -1.65 -3.17 10.54
C SER A 85 -1.91 -2.83 12.00
N ASP A 86 -1.06 -3.28 12.91
CA ASP A 86 -1.19 -2.96 14.33
C ASP A 86 -0.98 -1.48 14.60
N ALA A 87 0.00 -0.89 13.94
CA ALA A 87 0.32 0.52 14.13
C ALA A 87 -0.71 1.45 13.49
N ALA A 88 -1.41 1.00 12.49
CA ALA A 88 -2.32 1.82 11.71
C ALA A 88 -3.72 1.94 12.31
N ASP A 89 -3.96 1.28 13.42
CA ASP A 89 -5.26 1.34 14.09
C ASP A 89 -5.53 2.68 14.76
N GLU A 90 -4.61 3.56 14.71
CA GLU A 90 -4.75 4.86 15.37
C GLU A 90 -5.43 5.91 14.51
#